data_6ceda47b95caa27f82cc4d9124c385b2
#
_entry.id   6ceda47b95caa27f82cc4d9124c385b2
#
_cell.length_a   1.000
_cell.length_b   1.000
_cell.length_c   1.000
_cell.angle_alpha   90.00
_cell.angle_beta   90.00
_cell.angle_gamma   90.00
#
_symmetry.space_group_name_H-M   'P 1'
#
loop_
_entity.id
_entity.type
_entity.pdbx_description
1 polymer ?
#
loop_
_entity_poly.entity_id
_entity_poly.type
_entity_poly.pdbx_seq_one_letter_code
_entity_poly.pdbx_strand_id
1 'polypeptide(L)'
;VMTAENLSLSPELLDAVRRISGTEHLLVALDFDGTLSPIVDRAEDARPLPRSAAALASLAELPRTTTALISGRALDSLRRVASPPANTLLIGSHGAEVWLGEGSLGLELDEDQRKRLAAVREVLAEIVNIAPGTVLEDKPAGVVLHTRMAEDDVAEDAVEAATRVLGDYPGVYLKTGKRVLETSVVHASKGEAVEFLRQATGATAILFAGDDVTDEDALGRLMGDDVGIKVGLDYTQAQYRVEAPVHVAELLEALLRERRRVTAEA
;
A
#
# COMPACT_ATOMS: atom_id res chain seq x y z
N VAL A 1 -3.81 -19.71 -28.86
CA VAL A 1 -4.90 -20.32 -28.08
C VAL A 1 -4.25 -20.85 -26.80
N MET A 2 -4.32 -20.06 -25.71
CA MET A 2 -3.90 -20.54 -24.39
C MET A 2 -4.96 -21.53 -23.88
N THR A 3 -4.54 -22.76 -23.65
CA THR A 3 -5.40 -23.78 -23.05
C THR A 3 -5.51 -23.52 -21.55
N ALA A 4 -6.64 -23.87 -20.95
CA ALA A 4 -7.00 -23.63 -19.53
C ALA A 4 -6.03 -24.26 -18.49
N GLU A 5 -5.03 -25.02 -18.93
CA GLU A 5 -4.10 -25.76 -18.06
C GLU A 5 -2.88 -24.95 -17.57
N ASN A 6 -2.76 -23.67 -17.94
CA ASN A 6 -1.63 -22.81 -17.57
C ASN A 6 -2.06 -21.51 -16.84
N LEU A 7 -3.25 -21.45 -16.26
CA LEU A 7 -3.67 -20.30 -15.45
C LEU A 7 -3.33 -20.59 -13.98
N SER A 8 -2.41 -19.81 -13.41
CA SER A 8 -2.05 -19.86 -11.99
C SER A 8 -3.14 -19.24 -11.07
N LEU A 9 -4.16 -18.58 -11.66
CA LEU A 9 -5.29 -18.01 -10.94
C LEU A 9 -6.40 -19.04 -10.79
N SER A 10 -7.01 -19.10 -9.60
CA SER A 10 -8.11 -20.03 -9.36
C SER A 10 -9.34 -19.69 -10.20
N PRO A 11 -10.18 -20.68 -10.56
CA PRO A 11 -11.45 -20.44 -11.28
C PRO A 11 -12.35 -19.44 -10.57
N GLU A 12 -12.43 -19.52 -9.23
CA GLU A 12 -13.24 -18.63 -8.38
C GLU A 12 -12.78 -17.19 -8.48
N LEU A 13 -11.45 -16.95 -8.49
CA LEU A 13 -10.88 -15.62 -8.68
C LEU A 13 -11.17 -15.08 -10.09
N LEU A 14 -11.06 -15.93 -11.11
CA LEU A 14 -11.41 -15.53 -12.48
C LEU A 14 -12.90 -15.17 -12.63
N ASP A 15 -13.78 -15.89 -11.95
CA ASP A 15 -15.21 -15.55 -11.91
C ASP A 15 -15.46 -14.23 -11.17
N ALA A 16 -14.74 -13.97 -10.08
CA ALA A 16 -14.79 -12.69 -9.39
C ALA A 16 -14.30 -11.53 -10.27
N VAL A 17 -13.22 -11.73 -11.03
CA VAL A 17 -12.70 -10.76 -12.00
C VAL A 17 -13.74 -10.44 -13.07
N ARG A 18 -14.44 -11.45 -13.62
CA ARG A 18 -15.52 -11.22 -14.60
C ARG A 18 -16.65 -10.40 -13.99
N ARG A 19 -17.10 -10.74 -12.76
CA ARG A 19 -18.19 -10.00 -12.10
C ARG A 19 -17.80 -8.54 -11.85
N ILE A 20 -16.65 -8.29 -11.22
CA ILE A 20 -16.24 -6.92 -10.88
C ILE A 20 -15.95 -6.08 -12.12
N SER A 21 -15.54 -6.71 -13.22
CA SER A 21 -15.34 -6.01 -14.50
C SER A 21 -16.62 -5.41 -15.08
N GLY A 22 -17.79 -5.88 -14.67
CA GLY A 22 -19.09 -5.36 -15.07
C GLY A 22 -19.58 -4.16 -14.25
N THR A 23 -18.88 -3.77 -13.18
CA THR A 23 -19.33 -2.67 -12.32
C THR A 23 -19.32 -1.33 -13.06
N GLU A 24 -20.18 -0.40 -12.62
CA GLU A 24 -20.30 0.91 -13.24
C GLU A 24 -19.01 1.72 -13.13
N HIS A 25 -18.44 1.86 -11.93
CA HIS A 25 -17.16 2.51 -11.72
C HIS A 25 -16.24 1.60 -10.91
N LEU A 26 -15.18 1.11 -11.52
CA LEU A 26 -14.20 0.23 -10.89
C LEU A 26 -13.02 1.02 -10.35
N LEU A 27 -12.70 0.83 -9.06
CA LEU A 27 -11.42 1.22 -8.46
C LEU A 27 -10.51 0.00 -8.37
N VAL A 28 -9.34 0.07 -8.98
CA VAL A 28 -8.26 -0.91 -8.86
C VAL A 28 -7.20 -0.31 -7.94
N ALA A 29 -7.24 -0.67 -6.67
CA ALA A 29 -6.32 -0.20 -5.63
C ALA A 29 -5.33 -1.30 -5.27
N LEU A 30 -4.04 -1.01 -5.31
CA LEU A 30 -2.98 -2.00 -5.14
C LEU A 30 -1.95 -1.49 -4.14
N ASP A 31 -1.47 -2.38 -3.29
CA ASP A 31 -0.20 -2.16 -2.61
C ASP A 31 0.97 -2.25 -3.60
N PHE A 32 2.14 -1.78 -3.20
CA PHE A 32 3.31 -1.72 -4.08
C PHE A 32 4.35 -2.78 -3.78
N ASP A 33 4.95 -2.76 -2.58
CA ASP A 33 6.02 -3.68 -2.20
C ASP A 33 5.45 -5.06 -1.86
N GLY A 34 5.97 -6.12 -2.48
CA GLY A 34 5.43 -7.48 -2.34
C GLY A 34 4.20 -7.76 -3.20
N THR A 35 3.60 -6.74 -3.81
CA THR A 35 2.38 -6.83 -4.62
C THR A 35 2.65 -6.51 -6.10
N LEU A 36 2.91 -5.27 -6.46
CA LEU A 36 3.32 -4.89 -7.83
C LEU A 36 4.81 -5.08 -8.08
N SER A 37 5.62 -4.85 -7.06
CA SER A 37 7.06 -5.04 -7.04
C SER A 37 7.41 -6.25 -6.18
N PRO A 38 8.33 -7.12 -6.58
CA PRO A 38 8.93 -8.07 -5.66
C PRO A 38 9.59 -7.35 -4.48
N ILE A 39 9.65 -8.01 -3.33
CA ILE A 39 10.44 -7.53 -2.19
C ILE A 39 11.91 -7.55 -2.59
N VAL A 40 12.61 -6.44 -2.35
CA VAL A 40 14.02 -6.24 -2.66
C VAL A 40 14.80 -5.80 -1.43
N ASP A 41 16.12 -5.98 -1.44
CA ASP A 41 16.97 -5.64 -0.29
C ASP A 41 17.05 -4.13 -0.04
N ARG A 42 17.08 -3.33 -1.10
CA ARG A 42 17.16 -1.87 -1.04
C ARG A 42 15.85 -1.27 -1.57
N ALA A 43 15.20 -0.48 -0.73
CA ALA A 43 13.90 0.12 -1.05
C ALA A 43 13.90 0.94 -2.35
N GLU A 44 15.03 1.59 -2.68
CA GLU A 44 15.20 2.37 -3.90
C GLU A 44 15.27 1.55 -5.19
N ASP A 45 15.56 0.25 -5.08
CA ASP A 45 15.67 -0.68 -6.23
C ASP A 45 14.33 -1.33 -6.59
N ALA A 46 13.30 -1.16 -5.75
CA ALA A 46 11.97 -1.70 -6.03
C ALA A 46 11.41 -1.14 -7.34
N ARG A 47 10.88 -2.02 -8.17
CA ARG A 47 10.22 -1.66 -9.44
C ARG A 47 9.02 -2.59 -9.66
N PRO A 48 7.93 -2.08 -10.22
CA PRO A 48 6.83 -2.96 -10.61
C PRO A 48 7.29 -3.95 -11.68
N LEU A 49 6.73 -5.15 -11.67
CA LEU A 49 6.95 -6.06 -12.78
C LEU A 49 6.48 -5.41 -14.08
N PRO A 50 7.22 -5.53 -15.19
CA PRO A 50 6.86 -4.87 -16.46
C PRO A 50 5.44 -5.20 -16.94
N ARG A 51 4.98 -6.45 -16.75
CA ARG A 51 3.62 -6.87 -17.10
C ARG A 51 2.57 -6.17 -16.22
N SER A 52 2.82 -6.05 -14.92
CA SER A 52 1.94 -5.34 -13.98
C SER A 52 1.85 -3.85 -14.33
N ALA A 53 3.00 -3.21 -14.60
CA ALA A 53 3.05 -1.81 -15.00
C ALA A 53 2.27 -1.54 -16.29
N ALA A 54 2.44 -2.40 -17.31
CA ALA A 54 1.74 -2.27 -18.58
C ALA A 54 0.22 -2.47 -18.45
N ALA A 55 -0.20 -3.47 -17.65
CA ALA A 55 -1.61 -3.73 -17.40
C ALA A 55 -2.26 -2.58 -16.62
N LEU A 56 -1.58 -2.07 -15.56
CA LEU A 56 -2.05 -0.93 -14.76
C LEU A 56 -2.19 0.33 -15.63
N ALA A 57 -1.21 0.62 -16.47
CA ALA A 57 -1.27 1.76 -17.40
C ALA A 57 -2.47 1.64 -18.35
N SER A 58 -2.69 0.46 -18.90
CA SER A 58 -3.85 0.21 -19.77
C SER A 58 -5.19 0.30 -19.04
N LEU A 59 -5.27 -0.16 -17.78
CA LEU A 59 -6.47 -0.04 -16.95
C LEU A 59 -6.79 1.43 -16.63
N ALA A 60 -5.75 2.22 -16.34
CA ALA A 60 -5.89 3.64 -16.02
C ALA A 60 -6.47 4.48 -17.17
N GLU A 61 -6.37 4.00 -18.41
CA GLU A 61 -6.94 4.67 -19.60
C GLU A 61 -8.38 4.25 -19.92
N LEU A 62 -8.90 3.19 -19.25
CA LEU A 62 -10.24 2.72 -19.53
C LEU A 62 -11.31 3.65 -18.91
N PRO A 63 -12.43 3.89 -19.60
CA PRO A 63 -13.51 4.69 -19.05
C PRO A 63 -14.08 4.04 -17.80
N ARG A 64 -14.50 4.88 -16.84
CA ARG A 64 -15.11 4.44 -15.56
C ARG A 64 -14.24 3.43 -14.81
N THR A 65 -12.91 3.59 -14.94
CA THR A 65 -11.90 2.79 -14.23
C THR A 65 -10.88 3.73 -13.64
N THR A 66 -10.68 3.65 -12.34
CA THR A 66 -9.67 4.41 -11.60
C THR A 66 -8.62 3.44 -11.06
N THR A 67 -7.36 3.79 -11.19
CA THR A 67 -6.26 3.04 -10.58
C THR A 67 -5.66 3.81 -9.41
N ALA A 68 -5.26 3.12 -8.37
CA ALA A 68 -4.61 3.71 -7.20
C ALA A 68 -3.50 2.81 -6.65
N LEU A 69 -2.45 3.42 -6.12
CA LEU A 69 -1.45 2.73 -5.30
C LEU A 69 -1.57 3.21 -3.86
N ILE A 70 -1.59 2.25 -2.91
CA ILE A 70 -1.66 2.52 -1.47
C ILE A 70 -0.47 1.85 -0.81
N SER A 71 0.47 2.62 -0.27
CA SER A 71 1.76 2.10 0.21
C SER A 71 2.18 2.71 1.54
N GLY A 72 3.00 1.97 2.30
CA GLY A 72 3.73 2.51 3.45
C GLY A 72 4.87 3.45 3.09
N ARG A 73 5.26 3.50 1.81
CA ARG A 73 6.26 4.46 1.33
C ARG A 73 5.76 5.88 1.42
N ALA A 74 6.66 6.83 1.70
CA ALA A 74 6.37 8.24 1.47
C ALA A 74 6.03 8.46 -0.02
N LEU A 75 5.14 9.40 -0.29
CA LEU A 75 4.57 9.65 -1.61
C LEU A 75 5.63 9.89 -2.70
N ASP A 76 6.68 10.68 -2.39
CA ASP A 76 7.78 10.95 -3.32
C ASP A 76 8.61 9.69 -3.62
N SER A 77 8.81 8.83 -2.61
CA SER A 77 9.49 7.56 -2.80
C SER A 77 8.65 6.63 -3.68
N LEU A 78 7.35 6.48 -3.37
CA LEU A 78 6.42 5.67 -4.15
C LEU A 78 6.39 6.12 -5.62
N ARG A 79 6.23 7.41 -5.85
CA ARG A 79 6.20 7.99 -7.20
C ARG A 79 7.45 7.67 -8.01
N ARG A 80 8.63 7.80 -7.38
CA ARG A 80 9.92 7.55 -8.02
C ARG A 80 10.13 6.08 -8.39
N VAL A 81 9.79 5.15 -7.50
CA VAL A 81 10.06 3.71 -7.73
C VAL A 81 8.97 3.02 -8.54
N ALA A 82 7.71 3.42 -8.36
CA ALA A 82 6.59 2.86 -9.10
C ALA A 82 6.46 3.45 -10.51
N SER A 83 6.87 4.71 -10.72
CA SER A 83 6.69 5.44 -11.99
C SER A 83 5.28 5.24 -12.59
N PRO A 84 4.22 5.48 -11.81
CA PRO A 84 2.85 5.14 -12.21
C PRO A 84 2.35 6.04 -13.34
N PRO A 85 1.30 5.61 -14.08
CA PRO A 85 0.59 6.49 -14.99
C PRO A 85 0.14 7.80 -14.33
N ALA A 86 0.12 8.90 -15.09
CA ALA A 86 -0.19 10.22 -14.56
C ALA A 86 -1.59 10.35 -13.92
N ASN A 87 -2.53 9.50 -14.32
CA ASN A 87 -3.89 9.45 -13.80
C ASN A 87 -4.10 8.41 -12.68
N THR A 88 -3.04 7.69 -12.26
CA THR A 88 -3.11 6.78 -11.12
C THR A 88 -3.02 7.58 -9.82
N LEU A 89 -3.99 7.40 -8.93
CA LEU A 89 -4.02 8.02 -7.61
C LEU A 89 -2.96 7.40 -6.70
N LEU A 90 -2.37 8.20 -5.82
CA LEU A 90 -1.32 7.71 -4.93
C LEU A 90 -1.66 8.03 -3.47
N ILE A 91 -1.54 7.02 -2.63
CA ILE A 91 -1.63 7.15 -1.17
C ILE A 91 -0.31 6.65 -0.59
N GLY A 92 0.42 7.54 0.06
CA GLY A 92 1.67 7.24 0.74
C GLY A 92 1.53 7.18 2.26
N SER A 93 2.59 6.76 2.93
CA SER A 93 2.69 6.70 4.39
C SER A 93 1.47 6.06 5.04
N HIS A 94 1.02 4.91 4.52
CA HIS A 94 -0.14 4.13 4.94
C HIS A 94 -1.49 4.89 4.94
N GLY A 95 -1.61 5.99 4.24
CA GLY A 95 -2.83 6.81 4.21
C GLY A 95 -2.61 8.27 4.60
N ALA A 96 -1.47 8.61 5.22
CA ALA A 96 -1.20 9.98 5.68
C ALA A 96 -0.96 10.98 4.54
N GLU A 97 -0.46 10.52 3.41
CA GLU A 97 -0.16 11.35 2.24
C GLU A 97 -1.08 10.96 1.08
N VAL A 98 -1.75 11.95 0.50
CA VAL A 98 -2.76 11.75 -0.55
C VAL A 98 -2.44 12.57 -1.78
N TRP A 99 -2.46 11.95 -2.96
CA TRP A 99 -2.40 12.62 -4.25
C TRP A 99 -3.49 12.09 -5.19
N LEU A 100 -4.42 12.97 -5.56
CA LEU A 100 -5.59 12.68 -6.42
C LEU A 100 -5.45 13.30 -7.81
N GLY A 101 -4.25 13.67 -8.22
CA GLY A 101 -4.00 14.33 -9.50
C GLY A 101 -3.43 15.73 -9.33
N GLU A 102 -3.27 16.45 -10.45
CA GLU A 102 -2.79 17.84 -10.44
C GLU A 102 -3.70 18.72 -9.58
N GLY A 103 -3.09 19.54 -8.72
CA GLY A 103 -3.81 20.42 -7.77
C GLY A 103 -4.17 19.74 -6.44
N SER A 104 -3.79 18.50 -6.20
CA SER A 104 -3.91 17.89 -4.88
C SER A 104 -3.11 18.67 -3.86
N LEU A 105 -3.75 18.99 -2.72
CA LEU A 105 -3.02 19.52 -1.57
C LEU A 105 -2.18 18.40 -0.97
N GLY A 106 -0.90 18.68 -0.74
CA GLY A 106 -0.02 17.76 -0.01
C GLY A 106 -0.44 17.63 1.47
N LEU A 107 0.25 16.74 2.19
CA LEU A 107 0.06 16.64 3.64
C LEU A 107 0.49 17.96 4.30
N GLU A 108 -0.44 18.59 5.00
CA GLU A 108 -0.19 19.75 5.85
C GLU A 108 -0.39 19.35 7.31
N LEU A 109 0.70 19.35 8.07
CA LEU A 109 0.62 19.17 9.52
C LEU A 109 0.22 20.49 10.18
N ASP A 110 -0.68 20.41 11.16
CA ASP A 110 -0.94 21.54 12.04
C ASP A 110 0.23 21.84 12.99
N GLU A 111 0.15 22.92 13.76
CA GLU A 111 1.24 23.34 14.65
C GLU A 111 1.52 22.30 15.75
N ASP A 112 0.48 21.67 16.29
CA ASP A 112 0.63 20.67 17.36
C ASP A 112 1.20 19.35 16.81
N GLN A 113 0.82 18.96 15.60
CA GLN A 113 1.41 17.82 14.90
C GLN A 113 2.90 18.07 14.60
N ARG A 114 3.28 19.28 14.14
CA ARG A 114 4.70 19.62 13.93
C ARG A 114 5.51 19.57 15.22
N LYS A 115 4.97 20.08 16.34
CA LYS A 115 5.62 20.00 17.65
C LYS A 115 5.80 18.55 18.11
N ARG A 116 4.76 17.72 17.94
CA ARG A 116 4.82 16.29 18.27
C ARG A 116 5.87 15.57 17.42
N LEU A 117 5.90 15.85 16.11
CA LEU A 117 6.88 15.24 15.20
C LEU A 117 8.33 15.59 15.61
N ALA A 118 8.58 16.84 15.98
CA ALA A 118 9.89 17.26 16.50
C ALA A 118 10.26 16.51 17.78
N ALA A 119 9.34 16.40 18.75
CA ALA A 119 9.56 15.65 19.99
C ALA A 119 9.81 14.16 19.74
N VAL A 120 9.06 13.52 18.85
CA VAL A 120 9.28 12.12 18.44
C VAL A 120 10.69 11.96 17.87
N ARG A 121 11.10 12.87 16.99
CA ARG A 121 12.42 12.83 16.36
C ARG A 121 13.55 12.97 17.38
N GLU A 122 13.41 13.84 18.37
CA GLU A 122 14.39 14.00 19.46
C GLU A 122 14.53 12.71 20.29
N VAL A 123 13.42 12.12 20.71
CA VAL A 123 13.41 10.85 21.48
C VAL A 123 14.11 9.74 20.69
N LEU A 124 13.75 9.57 19.41
CA LEU A 124 14.33 8.52 18.58
C LEU A 124 15.82 8.80 18.27
N ALA A 125 16.23 10.05 18.12
CA ALA A 125 17.64 10.42 17.95
C ALA A 125 18.49 10.08 19.18
N GLU A 126 17.98 10.27 20.38
CA GLU A 126 18.66 9.86 21.63
C GLU A 126 18.83 8.33 21.68
N ILE A 127 17.83 7.57 21.27
CA ILE A 127 17.90 6.10 21.21
C ILE A 127 18.97 5.65 20.19
N VAL A 128 18.99 6.21 19.01
CA VAL A 128 19.97 5.87 17.96
C VAL A 128 21.41 6.17 18.41
N ASN A 129 21.61 7.22 19.19
CA ASN A 129 22.94 7.58 19.70
C ASN A 129 23.55 6.50 20.63
N ILE A 130 22.71 5.68 21.27
CA ILE A 130 23.14 4.63 22.20
C ILE A 130 22.89 3.22 21.69
N ALA A 131 22.22 3.06 20.54
CA ALA A 131 21.86 1.78 19.93
C ALA A 131 22.60 1.60 18.58
N PRO A 132 23.81 1.04 18.56
CA PRO A 132 24.61 0.89 17.34
C PRO A 132 23.89 0.02 16.30
N GLY A 133 23.99 0.39 15.04
CA GLY A 133 23.33 -0.31 13.92
C GLY A 133 21.87 0.10 13.70
N THR A 134 21.34 1.01 14.52
CA THR A 134 20.02 1.62 14.25
C THR A 134 20.15 2.90 13.43
N VAL A 135 19.14 3.22 12.63
CA VAL A 135 19.10 4.41 11.74
C VAL A 135 17.71 5.01 11.73
N LEU A 136 17.61 6.33 11.63
CA LEU A 136 16.35 7.04 11.44
C LEU A 136 16.11 7.36 9.97
N GLU A 137 14.84 7.24 9.58
CA GLU A 137 14.30 7.78 8.33
C GLU A 137 13.20 8.77 8.66
N ASP A 138 13.38 10.03 8.24
CA ASP A 138 12.34 11.05 8.37
C ASP A 138 11.27 10.86 7.29
N LYS A 139 10.00 10.87 7.70
CA LYS A 139 8.82 10.90 6.82
C LYS A 139 8.01 12.18 7.06
N PRO A 140 7.18 12.61 6.11
CA PRO A 140 6.39 13.85 6.25
C PRO A 140 5.54 13.96 7.52
N ALA A 141 5.01 12.83 8.00
CA ALA A 141 4.17 12.77 9.21
C ALA A 141 4.75 11.91 10.33
N GLY A 142 6.02 11.47 10.26
CA GLY A 142 6.56 10.53 11.22
C GLY A 142 8.07 10.32 11.09
N VAL A 143 8.57 9.41 11.91
CA VAL A 143 9.97 8.97 11.88
C VAL A 143 10.00 7.45 11.98
N VAL A 144 10.82 6.81 11.17
CA VAL A 144 11.03 5.36 11.21
C VAL A 144 12.35 5.04 11.88
N LEU A 145 12.32 4.20 12.89
CA LEU A 145 13.50 3.61 13.50
C LEU A 145 13.79 2.26 12.83
N HIS A 146 14.83 2.20 12.02
CA HIS A 146 15.32 0.98 11.40
C HIS A 146 16.33 0.27 12.32
N THR A 147 16.12 -1.03 12.55
CA THR A 147 16.99 -1.85 13.41
C THR A 147 17.63 -3.02 12.64
N ARG A 148 17.55 -3.02 11.31
CA ARG A 148 18.01 -4.14 10.47
C ARG A 148 19.50 -4.45 10.63
N MET A 149 20.32 -3.42 10.85
CA MET A 149 21.78 -3.54 10.99
C MET A 149 22.26 -3.64 12.44
N ALA A 150 21.33 -3.60 13.40
CA ALA A 150 21.65 -3.79 14.83
C ALA A 150 21.63 -5.28 15.19
N GLU A 151 22.43 -5.66 16.21
CA GLU A 151 22.33 -6.97 16.88
C GLU A 151 20.92 -7.14 17.47
N ASP A 152 20.46 -8.37 17.68
CA ASP A 152 19.08 -8.66 18.05
C ASP A 152 18.68 -8.02 19.38
N ASP A 153 19.54 -8.11 20.41
CA ASP A 153 19.33 -7.51 21.72
C ASP A 153 19.30 -5.97 21.66
N VAL A 154 20.19 -5.35 20.90
CA VAL A 154 20.20 -3.89 20.68
C VAL A 154 18.93 -3.44 19.96
N ALA A 155 18.47 -4.22 18.97
CA ALA A 155 17.26 -3.93 18.22
C ALA A 155 16.00 -3.99 19.10
N GLU A 156 15.90 -5.03 19.95
CA GLU A 156 14.79 -5.21 20.91
C GLU A 156 14.78 -4.08 21.95
N ASP A 157 15.93 -3.77 22.57
CA ASP A 157 16.07 -2.70 23.55
C ASP A 157 15.71 -1.34 22.97
N ALA A 158 16.13 -1.04 21.74
CA ALA A 158 15.82 0.22 21.06
C ALA A 158 14.32 0.38 20.79
N VAL A 159 13.66 -0.68 20.31
CA VAL A 159 12.21 -0.68 20.06
C VAL A 159 11.43 -0.59 21.37
N GLU A 160 11.85 -1.31 22.42
CA GLU A 160 11.23 -1.24 23.74
C GLU A 160 11.37 0.16 24.35
N ALA A 161 12.56 0.77 24.28
CA ALA A 161 12.79 2.12 24.78
C ALA A 161 11.92 3.16 24.07
N ALA A 162 11.82 3.08 22.73
CA ALA A 162 10.97 3.95 21.95
C ALA A 162 9.48 3.76 22.29
N THR A 163 9.04 2.51 22.38
CA THR A 163 7.65 2.18 22.72
C THR A 163 7.27 2.65 24.12
N ARG A 164 8.19 2.53 25.09
CA ARG A 164 7.96 2.98 26.48
C ARG A 164 7.75 4.49 26.57
N VAL A 165 8.47 5.27 25.77
CA VAL A 165 8.40 6.75 25.81
C VAL A 165 7.25 7.26 24.94
N LEU A 166 7.05 6.69 23.76
CA LEU A 166 6.14 7.22 22.73
C LEU A 166 4.78 6.50 22.70
N GLY A 167 4.66 5.30 23.30
CA GLY A 167 3.45 4.47 23.20
C GLY A 167 2.21 5.12 23.79
N ASP A 168 2.35 5.86 24.86
CA ASP A 168 1.26 6.60 25.49
C ASP A 168 1.31 8.12 25.18
N TYR A 169 2.15 8.54 24.24
CA TYR A 169 2.25 9.97 23.90
C TYR A 169 1.03 10.40 23.07
N PRO A 170 0.23 11.36 23.55
CA PRO A 170 -1.03 11.73 22.90
C PRO A 170 -0.82 12.23 21.47
N GLY A 171 -1.52 11.60 20.51
CA GLY A 171 -1.45 11.95 19.09
C GLY A 171 -0.19 11.45 18.38
N VAL A 172 0.52 10.49 18.99
CA VAL A 172 1.58 9.70 18.36
C VAL A 172 1.08 8.27 18.19
N TYR A 173 1.26 7.72 17.01
CA TYR A 173 0.84 6.38 16.64
C TYR A 173 2.06 5.54 16.30
N LEU A 174 2.17 4.36 16.92
CA LEU A 174 3.27 3.43 16.71
C LEU A 174 2.82 2.22 15.92
N LYS A 175 3.68 1.76 15.02
CA LYS A 175 3.48 0.54 14.26
C LYS A 175 4.79 -0.24 14.21
N THR A 176 4.76 -1.44 14.75
CA THR A 176 5.92 -2.35 14.74
C THR A 176 5.87 -3.20 13.47
N GLY A 177 6.97 -3.22 12.72
CA GLY A 177 7.17 -4.08 11.56
C GLY A 177 8.41 -4.97 11.74
N LYS A 178 8.79 -5.67 10.69
CA LYS A 178 9.97 -6.53 10.70
C LYS A 178 11.25 -5.68 10.69
N ARG A 179 11.90 -5.56 11.87
CA ARG A 179 13.13 -4.77 12.08
C ARG A 179 12.93 -3.27 11.84
N VAL A 180 11.71 -2.78 12.10
CA VAL A 180 11.38 -1.36 12.06
C VAL A 180 10.35 -1.02 13.13
N LEU A 181 10.42 0.20 13.65
CA LEU A 181 9.34 0.85 14.39
C LEU A 181 8.98 2.13 13.65
N GLU A 182 7.78 2.20 13.12
CA GLU A 182 7.25 3.41 12.50
C GLU A 182 6.50 4.24 13.53
N THR A 183 6.72 5.54 13.53
CA THR A 183 5.95 6.50 14.31
C THR A 183 5.23 7.45 13.36
N SER A 184 4.03 7.89 13.73
CA SER A 184 3.29 8.91 12.97
C SER A 184 2.57 9.85 13.92
N VAL A 185 2.46 11.12 13.55
CA VAL A 185 1.63 12.13 14.25
C VAL A 185 0.30 12.35 13.58
N VAL A 186 0.01 11.57 12.54
CA VAL A 186 -1.27 11.53 11.83
C VAL A 186 -1.82 10.11 11.95
N HIS A 187 -3.07 9.98 12.38
CA HIS A 187 -3.75 8.68 12.31
C HIS A 187 -4.05 8.37 10.85
N ALA A 188 -3.57 7.25 10.37
CA ALA A 188 -3.81 6.82 9.02
C ALA A 188 -3.67 5.29 8.91
N SER A 189 -4.53 4.66 8.13
CA SER A 189 -4.46 3.25 7.79
C SER A 189 -4.80 3.02 6.32
N LYS A 190 -4.36 1.86 5.77
CA LYS A 190 -4.74 1.49 4.40
C LYS A 190 -6.25 1.24 4.28
N GLY A 191 -6.92 0.86 5.36
CA GLY A 191 -8.38 0.73 5.40
C GLY A 191 -9.08 2.06 5.23
N GLU A 192 -8.69 3.09 5.98
CA GLU A 192 -9.20 4.45 5.82
C GLU A 192 -8.90 5.01 4.43
N ALA A 193 -7.73 4.69 3.88
CA ALA A 193 -7.35 5.09 2.52
C ALA A 193 -8.27 4.48 1.44
N VAL A 194 -8.65 3.21 1.56
CA VAL A 194 -9.58 2.54 0.63
C VAL A 194 -10.98 3.16 0.72
N GLU A 195 -11.49 3.41 1.92
CA GLU A 195 -12.78 4.09 2.13
C GLU A 195 -12.77 5.51 1.56
N PHE A 196 -11.72 6.26 1.82
CA PHE A 196 -11.53 7.61 1.27
C PHE A 196 -11.52 7.59 -0.26
N LEU A 197 -10.76 6.67 -0.88
CA LEU A 197 -10.72 6.55 -2.34
C LEU A 197 -12.08 6.16 -2.93
N ARG A 198 -12.84 5.26 -2.29
CA ARG A 198 -14.22 4.94 -2.71
C ARG A 198 -15.07 6.20 -2.81
N GLN A 199 -15.04 7.02 -1.77
CA GLN A 199 -15.83 8.26 -1.72
C GLN A 199 -15.33 9.29 -2.74
N ALA A 200 -14.02 9.49 -2.82
CA ALA A 200 -13.42 10.50 -3.70
C ALA A 200 -13.61 10.18 -5.19
N THR A 201 -13.66 8.89 -5.56
CA THR A 201 -13.81 8.45 -6.95
C THR A 201 -15.25 8.10 -7.34
N GLY A 202 -16.13 7.91 -6.36
CA GLY A 202 -17.48 7.38 -6.60
C GLY A 202 -17.47 5.92 -7.05
N ALA A 203 -16.45 5.14 -6.70
CA ALA A 203 -16.32 3.75 -7.11
C ALA A 203 -17.48 2.89 -6.58
N THR A 204 -18.10 2.14 -7.47
CA THR A 204 -19.20 1.21 -7.14
C THR A 204 -18.69 -0.16 -6.72
N ALA A 205 -17.46 -0.51 -7.11
CA ALA A 205 -16.73 -1.67 -6.58
C ALA A 205 -15.23 -1.43 -6.57
N ILE A 206 -14.52 -2.12 -5.65
CA ILE A 206 -13.08 -2.03 -5.47
C ILE A 206 -12.46 -3.42 -5.64
N LEU A 207 -11.42 -3.51 -6.47
CA LEU A 207 -10.46 -4.60 -6.42
C LEU A 207 -9.25 -4.11 -5.65
N PHE A 208 -8.93 -4.79 -4.52
CA PHE A 208 -7.75 -4.49 -3.72
C PHE A 208 -6.84 -5.71 -3.63
N ALA A 209 -5.54 -5.52 -3.81
CA ALA A 209 -4.53 -6.55 -3.59
C ALA A 209 -3.38 -6.02 -2.73
N GLY A 210 -2.93 -6.86 -1.77
CA GLY A 210 -1.82 -6.54 -0.87
C GLY A 210 -1.19 -7.78 -0.23
N ASP A 211 0.06 -7.65 0.26
CA ASP A 211 0.84 -8.77 0.79
C ASP A 211 1.13 -8.68 2.30
N ASP A 212 1.05 -7.50 2.89
CA ASP A 212 1.48 -7.27 4.27
C ASP A 212 0.30 -7.25 5.26
N VAL A 213 0.63 -7.27 6.54
CA VAL A 213 -0.34 -7.16 7.66
C VAL A 213 -1.13 -5.85 7.62
N THR A 214 -0.54 -4.78 7.08
CA THR A 214 -1.21 -3.48 6.94
C THR A 214 -2.28 -3.46 5.85
N ASP A 215 -2.21 -4.40 4.92
CA ASP A 215 -3.23 -4.59 3.88
C ASP A 215 -4.48 -5.26 4.43
N GLU A 216 -4.37 -5.98 5.56
CA GLU A 216 -5.54 -6.55 6.22
C GLU A 216 -6.54 -5.48 6.67
N ASP A 217 -6.07 -4.27 7.03
CA ASP A 217 -6.96 -3.14 7.32
C ASP A 217 -7.81 -2.76 6.09
N ALA A 218 -7.20 -2.74 4.90
CA ALA A 218 -7.90 -2.47 3.65
C ALA A 218 -8.83 -3.63 3.26
N LEU A 219 -8.35 -4.86 3.36
CA LEU A 219 -9.13 -6.07 3.07
C LEU A 219 -10.37 -6.18 3.96
N GLY A 220 -10.25 -5.81 5.25
CA GLY A 220 -11.35 -5.80 6.21
C GLY A 220 -12.40 -4.71 5.96
N ARG A 221 -12.12 -3.71 5.11
CA ARG A 221 -13.05 -2.62 4.73
C ARG A 221 -13.77 -2.87 3.40
N LEU A 222 -13.44 -3.94 2.72
CA LEU A 222 -14.12 -4.32 1.48
C LEU A 222 -15.53 -4.84 1.78
N MET A 223 -16.47 -4.54 0.89
CA MET A 223 -17.89 -4.88 1.09
C MET A 223 -18.58 -5.23 -0.22
N GLY A 224 -19.69 -5.96 -0.13
CA GLY A 224 -20.56 -6.25 -1.27
C GLY A 224 -19.83 -6.97 -2.40
N ASP A 225 -19.79 -6.35 -3.57
CA ASP A 225 -19.19 -6.90 -4.79
C ASP A 225 -17.67 -6.62 -4.93
N ASP A 226 -17.05 -6.05 -3.89
CA ASP A 226 -15.60 -5.84 -3.87
C ASP A 226 -14.83 -7.16 -3.93
N VAL A 227 -13.61 -7.10 -4.44
CA VAL A 227 -12.72 -8.26 -4.57
C VAL A 227 -11.42 -7.98 -3.83
N GLY A 228 -11.21 -8.69 -2.73
CA GLY A 228 -9.99 -8.63 -1.92
C GLY A 228 -9.05 -9.79 -2.22
N ILE A 229 -7.79 -9.49 -2.49
CA ILE A 229 -6.78 -10.47 -2.86
C ILE A 229 -5.55 -10.35 -1.95
N LYS A 230 -5.22 -11.43 -1.26
CA LYS A 230 -3.95 -11.59 -0.54
C LYS A 230 -2.86 -12.03 -1.52
N VAL A 231 -1.71 -11.38 -1.45
CA VAL A 231 -0.48 -11.86 -2.09
C VAL A 231 0.37 -12.56 -1.03
N GLY A 232 0.82 -13.78 -1.30
CA GLY A 232 1.59 -14.59 -0.34
C GLY A 232 0.75 -15.56 0.48
N LEU A 233 1.38 -16.26 1.43
CA LEU A 233 0.80 -17.41 2.14
C LEU A 233 0.34 -17.08 3.57
N ASP A 234 0.63 -15.89 4.08
CA ASP A 234 0.28 -15.49 5.45
C ASP A 234 -1.23 -15.47 5.69
N TYR A 235 -1.64 -15.43 6.95
CA TYR A 235 -3.05 -15.31 7.34
C TYR A 235 -3.69 -14.08 6.69
N THR A 236 -4.97 -14.22 6.29
CA THR A 236 -5.69 -13.13 5.63
C THR A 236 -7.20 -13.20 5.82
N GLN A 237 -7.84 -12.03 5.80
CA GLN A 237 -9.29 -11.84 5.66
C GLN A 237 -9.72 -11.76 4.19
N ALA A 238 -8.79 -11.75 3.24
CA ALA A 238 -9.10 -11.66 1.82
C ALA A 238 -9.93 -12.85 1.34
N GLN A 239 -10.84 -12.59 0.42
CA GLN A 239 -11.67 -13.63 -0.22
C GLN A 239 -10.85 -14.54 -1.14
N TYR A 240 -9.81 -13.98 -1.74
CA TYR A 240 -8.97 -14.68 -2.72
C TYR A 240 -7.49 -14.52 -2.38
N ARG A 241 -6.68 -15.37 -3.02
CA ARG A 241 -5.23 -15.39 -2.81
C ARG A 241 -4.50 -15.64 -4.11
N VAL A 242 -3.35 -15.00 -4.23
CA VAL A 242 -2.31 -15.34 -5.20
C VAL A 242 -0.96 -15.49 -4.48
N GLU A 243 -0.03 -16.26 -5.03
CA GLU A 243 1.18 -16.63 -4.29
C GLU A 243 2.29 -15.57 -4.34
N ALA A 244 2.36 -14.79 -5.42
CA ALA A 244 3.49 -13.88 -5.66
C ALA A 244 3.12 -12.74 -6.63
N PRO A 245 3.94 -11.68 -6.73
CA PRO A 245 3.72 -10.55 -7.64
C PRO A 245 3.53 -10.94 -9.12
N VAL A 246 4.12 -12.04 -9.57
CA VAL A 246 3.93 -12.53 -10.95
C VAL A 246 2.47 -12.90 -11.23
N HIS A 247 1.77 -13.43 -10.23
CA HIS A 247 0.34 -13.76 -10.33
C HIS A 247 -0.55 -12.52 -10.24
N VAL A 248 -0.08 -11.44 -9.59
CA VAL A 248 -0.75 -10.13 -9.65
C VAL A 248 -0.70 -9.59 -11.09
N ALA A 249 0.41 -9.79 -11.81
CA ALA A 249 0.48 -9.42 -13.23
C ALA A 249 -0.57 -10.17 -14.07
N GLU A 250 -0.73 -11.47 -13.86
CA GLU A 250 -1.75 -12.28 -14.54
C GLU A 250 -3.17 -11.84 -14.19
N LEU A 251 -3.40 -11.51 -12.91
CA LEU A 251 -4.67 -10.95 -12.43
C LEU A 251 -5.03 -9.65 -13.15
N LEU A 252 -4.08 -8.69 -13.20
CA LEU A 252 -4.30 -7.40 -13.86
C LEU A 252 -4.53 -7.55 -15.37
N GLU A 253 -3.83 -8.47 -16.03
CA GLU A 253 -4.07 -8.79 -17.45
C GLU A 253 -5.44 -9.43 -17.68
N ALA A 254 -5.88 -10.32 -16.78
CA ALA A 254 -7.23 -10.89 -16.84
C ALA A 254 -8.31 -9.83 -16.66
N LEU A 255 -8.14 -8.97 -15.63
CA LEU A 255 -9.03 -7.84 -15.35
C LEU A 255 -9.10 -6.87 -16.55
N LEU A 256 -7.96 -6.53 -17.13
CA LEU A 256 -7.89 -5.66 -18.32
C LEU A 256 -8.67 -6.22 -19.51
N ARG A 257 -8.52 -7.52 -19.79
CA ARG A 257 -9.26 -8.19 -20.88
C ARG A 257 -10.77 -8.11 -20.66
N GLU A 258 -11.24 -8.46 -19.46
CA GLU A 258 -12.67 -8.46 -19.13
C GLU A 258 -13.22 -7.03 -19.10
N ARG A 259 -12.50 -6.08 -18.52
CA ARG A 259 -12.95 -4.69 -18.45
C ARG A 259 -13.03 -4.03 -19.82
N ARG A 260 -12.06 -4.29 -20.72
CA ARG A 260 -12.12 -3.83 -22.12
C ARG A 260 -13.34 -4.35 -22.85
N ARG A 261 -13.69 -5.62 -22.65
CA ARG A 261 -14.88 -6.22 -23.28
C ARG A 261 -16.15 -5.48 -22.86
N VAL A 262 -16.33 -5.26 -21.57
CA VAL A 262 -17.50 -4.58 -21.02
C VAL A 262 -17.56 -3.11 -21.44
N THR A 263 -16.43 -2.39 -21.41
CA THR A 263 -16.40 -0.96 -21.76
C THR A 263 -16.49 -0.68 -23.26
N ALA A 264 -16.22 -1.66 -24.12
CA ALA A 264 -16.39 -1.55 -25.57
C ALA A 264 -17.86 -1.78 -26.03
N GLU A 265 -18.65 -2.47 -25.19
CA GLU A 265 -20.06 -2.76 -25.45
C GLU A 265 -21.01 -1.67 -24.89
N ALA A 266 -20.48 -0.73 -24.10
CA ALA A 266 -21.24 0.35 -23.43
C ALA A 266 -21.09 1.69 -24.15
#